data_5af81e6002a5cb01d9f9821a2540c8d4
#
_entry.id   5af81e6002a5cb01d9f9821a2540c8d4
#
_cell.length_a   1.000
_cell.length_b   1.000
_cell.length_c   1.000
_cell.angle_alpha   90.00
_cell.angle_beta   90.00
_cell.angle_gamma   90.00
#
_symmetry.space_group_name_H-M   'P 1'
#
loop_
_entity.id
_entity.type
_entity.pdbx_description
1 polymer ?
#
loop_
_entity_poly.entity_id
_entity_poly.type
_entity_poly.pdbx_seq_one_letter_code
_entity_poly.pdbx_strand_id
1 'polypeptide(L)'
;IPLRLVGSEMCIRDRNIKISGNECVLENGTQIDVGCDGKGFALDEVKKLLDSEKADCAVVSFGSSTLLYGQKPDKTDFKVAVTDPFDNDNTCLSFTSGGGSVSTSGGYERYFEAQGKKWSHIFDLTTGYPCETDLVSVTVIGQSGIETDFLSTCIFIGGSVELDRWLSDEDIEVIAINENGIVYCSDSIKSRISISDDKFRFE
;
A
#
# COMPACT_ATOMS: atom_id res chain seq x y z
N ILE A 1 23.05 6.98 -0.39
CA ILE A 1 22.54 5.69 -0.90
C ILE A 1 23.12 5.54 -2.29
N PRO A 2 23.85 4.47 -2.59
CA PRO A 2 24.34 4.27 -3.94
C PRO A 2 23.15 4.06 -4.88
N LEU A 3 22.91 5.03 -5.75
CA LEU A 3 21.90 5.10 -6.80
C LEU A 3 21.95 3.94 -7.81
N ARG A 4 22.64 2.86 -7.50
CA ARG A 4 22.92 1.75 -8.41
C ARG A 4 22.07 0.50 -8.17
N LEU A 5 21.01 0.60 -7.38
CA LEU A 5 20.16 -0.56 -7.07
C LEU A 5 19.05 -0.80 -8.10
N VAL A 6 18.92 0.08 -9.08
CA VAL A 6 17.80 0.08 -9.99
C VAL A 6 18.34 0.31 -11.39
N GLY A 7 18.17 -0.60 -12.26
CA GLY A 7 18.51 -0.50 -13.66
C GLY A 7 17.70 -1.48 -14.46
N SER A 8 17.67 -1.32 -15.76
CA SER A 8 17.13 -2.19 -16.80
C SER A 8 17.49 -3.71 -16.67
N GLU A 9 17.95 -4.11 -15.50
CA GLU A 9 18.49 -5.40 -15.13
C GLU A 9 17.65 -6.16 -14.11
N MET A 10 16.34 -5.85 -13.97
CA MET A 10 15.48 -6.61 -13.05
C MET A 10 15.57 -8.11 -13.30
N CYS A 11 15.63 -8.52 -14.57
CA CYS A 11 15.86 -9.92 -14.95
C CYS A 11 17.28 -10.47 -14.61
N ILE A 12 18.27 -9.60 -14.39
CA ILE A 12 19.61 -10.03 -13.97
C ILE A 12 19.67 -10.22 -12.47
N ARG A 13 18.86 -9.47 -11.69
CA ARG A 13 18.81 -9.59 -10.23
C ARG A 13 18.17 -10.90 -9.78
N ASP A 14 17.11 -11.35 -10.45
CA ASP A 14 16.47 -12.64 -10.16
C ASP A 14 17.46 -13.80 -10.30
N ARG A 15 18.44 -13.70 -11.21
CA ARG A 15 19.51 -14.68 -11.38
C ARG A 15 20.54 -14.67 -10.25
N ASN A 16 20.61 -13.56 -9.50
CA ASN A 16 21.54 -13.39 -8.38
C ASN A 16 20.91 -13.80 -7.04
N ILE A 17 19.65 -14.18 -7.03
CA ILE A 17 18.93 -14.67 -5.84
C ILE A 17 18.73 -16.17 -6.03
N LYS A 18 19.42 -16.97 -5.20
CA LYS A 18 19.29 -18.42 -5.21
C LYS A 18 18.62 -18.89 -3.94
N ILE A 19 17.50 -19.58 -4.09
CA ILE A 19 16.73 -20.13 -2.96
C ILE A 19 16.89 -21.65 -3.00
N SER A 20 17.32 -22.24 -1.89
CA SER A 20 17.42 -23.68 -1.69
C SER A 20 16.91 -24.05 -0.32
N GLY A 21 15.73 -24.67 -0.24
CA GLY A 21 15.06 -24.93 1.04
C GLY A 21 14.81 -23.63 1.81
N ASN A 22 15.41 -23.49 2.99
CA ASN A 22 15.30 -22.31 3.84
C ASN A 22 16.48 -21.33 3.70
N GLU A 23 17.35 -21.56 2.73
CA GLU A 23 18.53 -20.72 2.49
C GLU A 23 18.32 -19.81 1.30
N CYS A 24 18.67 -18.54 1.44
CA CYS A 24 18.70 -17.56 0.36
C CYS A 24 20.11 -17.02 0.22
N VAL A 25 20.70 -17.20 -0.97
CA VAL A 25 22.04 -16.68 -1.29
C VAL A 25 21.90 -15.52 -2.27
N LEU A 26 22.45 -14.38 -1.89
CA LEU A 26 22.52 -13.18 -2.72
C LEU A 26 23.91 -13.09 -3.34
N GLU A 27 24.00 -13.13 -4.67
CA GLU A 27 25.26 -13.06 -5.40
C GLU A 27 25.53 -11.66 -5.97
N ASN A 28 26.74 -11.37 -6.34
CA ASN A 28 27.16 -10.15 -7.04
C ASN A 28 26.78 -8.83 -6.35
N GLY A 29 26.72 -8.82 -5.01
CA GLY A 29 26.37 -7.62 -4.24
C GLY A 29 24.90 -7.24 -4.31
N THR A 30 24.02 -8.17 -4.74
CA THR A 30 22.57 -7.98 -4.72
C THR A 30 22.09 -7.75 -3.30
N GLN A 31 21.16 -6.81 -3.11
CA GLN A 31 20.50 -6.52 -1.84
C GLN A 31 18.99 -6.65 -2.02
N ILE A 32 18.31 -7.07 -0.97
CA ILE A 32 16.84 -7.11 -0.91
C ILE A 32 16.37 -6.00 0.02
N ASP A 33 15.41 -5.23 -0.43
CA ASP A 33 14.65 -4.30 0.40
C ASP A 33 13.21 -4.82 0.53
N VAL A 34 12.74 -4.99 1.75
CA VAL A 34 11.39 -5.47 2.08
C VAL A 34 10.46 -4.32 2.49
N GLY A 35 10.77 -3.10 2.09
CA GLY A 35 10.03 -1.90 2.47
C GLY A 35 8.59 -1.87 1.97
N CYS A 36 8.30 -2.58 0.86
CA CYS A 36 6.97 -2.60 0.24
C CYS A 36 6.06 -3.74 0.72
N ASP A 37 6.57 -4.70 1.51
CA ASP A 37 5.83 -5.89 1.93
C ASP A 37 6.07 -6.31 3.39
N GLY A 38 7.10 -5.78 4.01
CA GLY A 38 7.52 -6.18 5.36
C GLY A 38 6.49 -5.86 6.44
N LYS A 39 5.75 -4.75 6.33
CA LYS A 39 4.68 -4.39 7.27
C LYS A 39 3.50 -5.35 7.12
N GLY A 40 3.14 -5.63 5.87
CA GLY A 40 2.07 -6.56 5.54
C GLY A 40 2.37 -7.98 6.02
N PHE A 41 3.59 -8.47 5.80
CA PHE A 41 4.05 -9.74 6.33
C PHE A 41 3.94 -9.80 7.86
N ALA A 42 4.36 -8.75 8.56
CA ALA A 42 4.25 -8.70 10.02
C ALA A 42 2.79 -8.73 10.49
N LEU A 43 1.85 -8.11 9.75
CA LEU A 43 0.42 -8.18 10.06
C LEU A 43 -0.14 -9.60 9.87
N ASP A 44 0.30 -10.31 8.83
CA ASP A 44 -0.11 -11.71 8.60
C ASP A 44 0.41 -12.65 9.71
N GLU A 45 1.62 -12.42 10.23
CA GLU A 45 2.15 -13.16 11.40
C GLU A 45 1.37 -12.82 12.68
N VAL A 46 1.01 -11.54 12.89
CA VAL A 46 0.14 -11.12 14.01
C VAL A 46 -1.24 -11.77 13.89
N LYS A 47 -1.81 -11.87 12.69
CA LYS A 47 -3.08 -12.56 12.47
C LYS A 47 -3.02 -14.01 12.92
N LYS A 48 -1.96 -14.74 12.57
CA LYS A 48 -1.75 -16.12 13.02
C LYS A 48 -1.69 -16.24 14.54
N LEU A 49 -1.03 -15.27 15.21
CA LEU A 49 -0.98 -15.21 16.66
C LEU A 49 -2.38 -14.97 17.25
N LEU A 50 -3.13 -14.00 16.73
CA LEU A 50 -4.50 -13.71 17.19
C LEU A 50 -5.43 -14.93 17.00
N ASP A 51 -5.28 -15.67 15.90
CA ASP A 51 -6.01 -16.92 15.65
C ASP A 51 -5.64 -17.99 16.71
N SER A 52 -4.36 -18.16 17.04
CA SER A 52 -3.89 -19.12 18.03
C SER A 52 -4.38 -18.81 19.45
N GLU A 53 -4.43 -17.52 19.79
CA GLU A 53 -4.91 -17.03 21.09
C GLU A 53 -6.45 -16.91 21.15
N LYS A 54 -7.15 -17.17 20.03
CA LYS A 54 -8.60 -17.06 19.90
C LYS A 54 -9.12 -15.68 20.28
N ALA A 55 -8.44 -14.65 19.80
CA ALA A 55 -8.86 -13.28 20.01
C ALA A 55 -10.19 -13.01 19.27
N ASP A 56 -11.11 -12.29 19.91
CA ASP A 56 -12.41 -11.97 19.29
C ASP A 56 -12.31 -10.83 18.28
N CYS A 57 -11.51 -9.80 18.61
CA CYS A 57 -11.40 -8.59 17.81
C CYS A 57 -10.09 -7.87 18.12
N ALA A 58 -9.44 -7.35 17.09
CA ALA A 58 -8.26 -6.50 17.23
C ALA A 58 -8.13 -5.52 16.06
N VAL A 59 -7.48 -4.39 16.31
CA VAL A 59 -6.95 -3.49 15.29
C VAL A 59 -5.46 -3.34 15.56
N VAL A 60 -4.63 -3.72 14.58
CA VAL A 60 -3.18 -3.64 14.70
C VAL A 60 -2.63 -2.87 13.52
N SER A 61 -1.85 -1.81 13.79
CA SER A 61 -1.30 -0.95 12.75
C SER A 61 0.22 -0.90 12.83
N PHE A 62 0.85 -1.03 11.68
CA PHE A 62 2.26 -0.76 11.46
C PHE A 62 2.40 0.37 10.43
N GLY A 63 2.38 1.61 10.91
CA GLY A 63 2.35 2.78 10.03
C GLY A 63 1.10 2.81 9.17
N SER A 64 1.28 2.82 7.85
CA SER A 64 0.20 2.86 6.86
C SER A 64 -0.47 1.51 6.56
N SER A 65 -0.05 0.43 7.21
CA SER A 65 -0.63 -0.90 7.03
C SER A 65 -1.33 -1.34 8.32
N THR A 66 -2.59 -1.79 8.21
CA THR A 66 -3.48 -2.08 9.35
C THR A 66 -4.21 -3.40 9.15
N LEU A 67 -4.21 -4.24 10.16
CA LEU A 67 -5.05 -5.44 10.27
C LEU A 67 -6.32 -5.11 11.07
N LEU A 68 -7.45 -5.38 10.46
CA LEU A 68 -8.79 -5.34 11.05
C LEU A 68 -9.23 -6.78 11.32
N TYR A 69 -9.04 -7.25 12.54
CA TYR A 69 -9.22 -8.67 12.87
C TYR A 69 -10.52 -8.91 13.62
N GLY A 70 -11.22 -10.00 13.26
CA GLY A 70 -12.41 -10.46 13.92
C GLY A 70 -13.62 -9.55 13.75
N GLN A 71 -14.54 -9.57 14.71
CA GLN A 71 -15.76 -8.77 14.68
C GLN A 71 -15.85 -7.91 15.95
N LYS A 72 -16.16 -6.64 15.77
CA LYS A 72 -16.38 -5.74 16.92
C LYS A 72 -17.55 -6.22 17.80
N PRO A 73 -17.51 -5.97 19.12
CA PRO A 73 -18.56 -6.40 20.05
C PRO A 73 -19.96 -5.89 19.70
N ASP A 74 -20.05 -4.69 19.12
CA ASP A 74 -21.29 -4.07 18.66
C ASP A 74 -21.76 -4.56 17.27
N LYS A 75 -21.00 -5.47 16.66
CA LYS A 75 -21.24 -6.05 15.34
C LYS A 75 -21.25 -5.02 14.19
N THR A 76 -20.73 -3.83 14.41
CA THR A 76 -20.57 -2.83 13.35
C THR A 76 -19.24 -3.05 12.61
N ASP A 77 -19.15 -2.60 11.36
CA ASP A 77 -17.93 -2.60 10.60
C ASP A 77 -16.86 -1.68 11.21
N PHE A 78 -15.61 -1.96 10.87
CA PHE A 78 -14.49 -1.06 11.19
C PHE A 78 -14.60 0.19 10.33
N LYS A 79 -14.38 1.35 10.92
CA LYS A 79 -14.26 2.61 10.18
C LYS A 79 -12.77 2.94 10.03
N VAL A 80 -12.33 3.06 8.79
CA VAL A 80 -10.96 3.41 8.42
C VAL A 80 -10.96 4.80 7.80
N ALA A 81 -10.02 5.64 8.22
CA ALA A 81 -9.80 6.96 7.64
C ALA A 81 -8.54 6.94 6.76
N VAL A 82 -8.60 7.63 5.63
CA VAL A 82 -7.45 7.86 4.75
C VAL A 82 -6.94 9.27 4.98
N THR A 83 -5.64 9.37 5.26
CA THR A 83 -4.96 10.66 5.45
C THR A 83 -5.02 11.48 4.16
N ASP A 84 -5.23 12.77 4.31
CA ASP A 84 -5.19 13.71 3.20
C ASP A 84 -3.75 13.80 2.65
N PRO A 85 -3.51 13.41 1.39
CA PRO A 85 -2.17 13.41 0.82
C PRO A 85 -1.56 14.80 0.65
N PHE A 86 -2.36 15.87 0.78
CA PHE A 86 -1.92 17.26 0.68
C PHE A 86 -1.80 17.94 2.06
N ASP A 87 -2.39 17.34 3.11
CA ASP A 87 -2.36 17.84 4.48
C ASP A 87 -2.40 16.67 5.48
N ASN A 88 -1.24 16.23 5.92
CA ASN A 88 -1.10 15.04 6.76
C ASN A 88 -1.76 15.13 8.15
N ASP A 89 -2.18 16.30 8.58
CA ASP A 89 -2.89 16.52 9.84
C ASP A 89 -4.40 16.23 9.71
N ASN A 90 -4.89 16.08 8.49
CA ASN A 90 -6.29 15.88 8.17
C ASN A 90 -6.57 14.54 7.47
N THR A 91 -7.85 14.20 7.36
CA THR A 91 -8.33 13.04 6.61
C THR A 91 -9.17 13.49 5.41
N CYS A 92 -8.95 12.90 4.25
CA CYS A 92 -9.68 13.22 3.02
C CYS A 92 -10.96 12.43 2.86
N LEU A 93 -10.96 11.19 3.29
CA LEU A 93 -12.12 10.30 3.22
C LEU A 93 -12.06 9.23 4.31
N SER A 94 -13.16 8.55 4.51
CA SER A 94 -13.24 7.35 5.33
C SER A 94 -14.11 6.31 4.66
N PHE A 95 -13.90 5.05 5.01
CA PHE A 95 -14.72 3.92 4.54
C PHE A 95 -14.97 2.91 5.65
N THR A 96 -15.93 2.02 5.42
CA THR A 96 -16.21 0.90 6.34
C THR A 96 -15.74 -0.41 5.73
N SER A 97 -15.21 -1.31 6.59
CA SER A 97 -14.78 -2.65 6.23
C SER A 97 -15.18 -3.65 7.29
N GLY A 98 -15.65 -4.83 6.87
CA GLY A 98 -15.97 -5.94 7.77
C GLY A 98 -14.75 -6.64 8.37
N GLY A 99 -13.54 -6.31 7.92
CA GLY A 99 -12.27 -6.91 8.37
C GLY A 99 -11.27 -7.03 7.23
N GLY A 100 -10.13 -7.68 7.51
CA GLY A 100 -9.03 -7.86 6.56
C GLY A 100 -7.87 -6.91 6.79
N SER A 101 -6.99 -6.79 5.82
CA SER A 101 -5.85 -5.88 5.83
C SER A 101 -6.11 -4.67 4.96
N VAL A 102 -5.59 -3.53 5.39
CA VAL A 102 -5.64 -2.25 4.67
C VAL A 102 -4.24 -1.69 4.64
N SER A 103 -3.72 -1.38 3.46
CA SER A 103 -2.41 -0.76 3.30
C SER A 103 -2.50 0.44 2.37
N THR A 104 -1.82 1.52 2.75
CA THR A 104 -1.76 2.73 1.95
C THR A 104 -0.32 3.01 1.55
N SER A 105 -0.10 3.35 0.29
CA SER A 105 1.17 3.87 -0.24
C SER A 105 0.96 5.27 -0.80
N GLY A 106 1.89 6.17 -0.50
CA GLY A 106 1.83 7.55 -0.99
C GLY A 106 3.19 8.23 -0.93
N GLY A 107 3.41 9.15 -1.85
CA GLY A 107 4.65 9.93 -1.93
C GLY A 107 4.85 10.90 -0.76
N TYR A 108 3.81 11.18 -0.01
CA TYR A 108 3.82 12.10 1.14
C TYR A 108 4.27 11.45 2.46
N GLU A 109 4.27 10.12 2.56
CA GLU A 109 4.63 9.42 3.81
C GLU A 109 6.11 9.57 4.15
N ARG A 110 6.97 9.40 3.16
CA ARG A 110 8.42 9.58 3.29
C ARG A 110 8.97 10.22 2.02
N TYR A 111 9.57 11.37 2.16
CA TYR A 111 10.19 12.09 1.05
C TYR A 111 11.43 12.84 1.53
N PHE A 112 12.27 13.23 0.59
CA PHE A 112 13.32 14.21 0.82
C PHE A 112 13.13 15.39 -0.12
N GLU A 113 13.60 16.56 0.29
CA GLU A 113 13.53 17.75 -0.53
C GLU A 113 14.91 18.06 -1.13
N ALA A 114 14.96 18.18 -2.45
CA ALA A 114 16.15 18.60 -3.17
C ALA A 114 15.76 19.45 -4.36
N GLN A 115 16.50 20.56 -4.56
CA GLN A 115 16.29 21.48 -5.69
C GLN A 115 14.85 22.02 -5.78
N GLY A 116 14.20 22.23 -4.64
CA GLY A 116 12.82 22.73 -4.58
C GLY A 116 11.73 21.72 -4.98
N LYS A 117 12.08 20.46 -5.18
CA LYS A 117 11.15 19.36 -5.47
C LYS A 117 11.16 18.34 -4.33
N LYS A 118 9.98 17.77 -4.00
CA LYS A 118 9.83 16.62 -3.12
C LYS A 118 10.06 15.36 -3.92
N TRP A 119 10.88 14.47 -3.38
CA TRP A 119 11.21 13.19 -3.97
C TRP A 119 10.73 12.07 -3.07
N SER A 120 9.82 11.24 -3.58
CA SER A 120 9.30 10.08 -2.87
C SER A 120 10.41 9.05 -2.58
N HIS A 121 10.22 8.27 -1.52
CA HIS A 121 11.05 7.11 -1.21
C HIS A 121 10.72 5.88 -2.09
N ILE A 122 9.66 5.96 -2.89
CA ILE A 122 9.25 4.90 -3.81
C ILE A 122 10.00 5.12 -5.14
N PHE A 123 10.72 4.10 -5.58
CA PHE A 123 11.55 4.18 -6.77
C PHE A 123 10.94 3.42 -7.94
N ASP A 124 11.02 4.01 -9.12
CA ASP A 124 10.85 3.29 -10.37
C ASP A 124 12.07 2.37 -10.59
N LEU A 125 11.81 1.08 -10.61
CA LEU A 125 12.84 0.06 -10.72
C LEU A 125 13.51 0.00 -12.08
N THR A 126 12.96 0.63 -13.09
CA THR A 126 13.55 0.67 -14.45
C THR A 126 14.54 1.82 -14.60
N THR A 127 14.26 2.95 -13.96
CA THR A 127 15.05 4.17 -14.08
C THR A 127 16.04 4.37 -12.95
N GLY A 128 15.73 3.86 -11.74
CA GLY A 128 16.52 4.10 -10.55
C GLY A 128 16.29 5.44 -9.87
N TYR A 129 15.32 6.17 -10.34
CA TYR A 129 14.91 7.44 -9.75
C TYR A 129 13.61 7.28 -8.96
N PRO A 130 13.29 8.23 -8.06
CA PRO A 130 11.96 8.30 -7.46
C PRO A 130 10.88 8.22 -8.52
N CYS A 131 9.86 7.40 -8.25
CA CYS A 131 8.76 7.18 -9.18
C CYS A 131 8.03 8.52 -9.45
N GLU A 132 7.80 8.80 -10.72
CA GLU A 132 6.94 9.89 -11.17
C GLU A 132 5.59 9.30 -11.56
N THR A 133 4.57 9.58 -10.79
CA THR A 133 3.20 9.11 -10.97
C THR A 133 2.25 10.28 -10.72
N ASP A 134 1.10 10.25 -11.33
CA ASP A 134 0.00 11.18 -11.08
C ASP A 134 -0.83 10.82 -9.84
N LEU A 135 -0.65 9.59 -9.31
CA LEU A 135 -1.28 9.19 -8.05
C LEU A 135 -0.51 9.75 -6.86
N VAL A 136 -1.23 10.26 -5.88
CA VAL A 136 -0.66 10.77 -4.63
C VAL A 136 -0.90 9.83 -3.46
N SER A 137 -1.96 9.01 -3.49
CA SER A 137 -2.31 8.02 -2.46
C SER A 137 -2.99 6.82 -3.09
N VAL A 138 -2.62 5.62 -2.67
CA VAL A 138 -3.26 4.36 -3.05
C VAL A 138 -3.48 3.51 -1.82
N THR A 139 -4.73 3.19 -1.53
CA THR A 139 -5.16 2.29 -0.46
C THR A 139 -5.68 1.01 -1.06
N VAL A 140 -5.17 -0.13 -0.61
CA VAL A 140 -5.62 -1.47 -0.99
C VAL A 140 -6.19 -2.17 0.24
N ILE A 141 -7.35 -2.78 0.07
CA ILE A 141 -8.06 -3.57 1.08
C ILE A 141 -8.15 -5.00 0.57
N GLY A 142 -7.83 -5.98 1.41
CA GLY A 142 -7.85 -7.40 1.06
C GLY A 142 -7.69 -8.29 2.28
N GLN A 143 -7.50 -9.59 2.07
CA GLN A 143 -7.41 -10.56 3.17
C GLN A 143 -5.97 -10.81 3.65
N SER A 144 -4.97 -10.60 2.81
CA SER A 144 -3.55 -10.78 3.10
C SER A 144 -2.85 -9.44 3.32
N GLY A 145 -2.15 -9.32 4.44
CA GLY A 145 -1.38 -8.11 4.76
C GLY A 145 -0.23 -7.89 3.79
N ILE A 146 0.53 -8.96 3.48
CA ILE A 146 1.64 -8.87 2.53
C ILE A 146 1.18 -8.46 1.14
N GLU A 147 0.03 -8.98 0.70
CA GLU A 147 -0.52 -8.66 -0.61
C GLU A 147 -0.98 -7.21 -0.69
N THR A 148 -1.75 -6.72 0.29
CA THR A 148 -2.21 -5.33 0.30
C THR A 148 -1.07 -4.33 0.39
N ASP A 149 -0.03 -4.61 1.20
CA ASP A 149 1.16 -3.75 1.35
C ASP A 149 1.94 -3.67 0.03
N PHE A 150 2.19 -4.82 -0.62
CA PHE A 150 2.86 -4.91 -1.90
C PHE A 150 2.07 -4.25 -3.03
N LEU A 151 0.78 -4.59 -3.17
CA LEU A 151 -0.05 -4.07 -4.27
C LEU A 151 -0.28 -2.57 -4.19
N SER A 152 -0.43 -1.99 -2.99
CA SER A 152 -0.57 -0.54 -2.85
C SER A 152 0.63 0.20 -3.46
N THR A 153 1.84 -0.35 -3.31
CA THR A 153 3.05 0.21 -3.89
C THR A 153 3.12 -0.02 -5.40
N CYS A 154 2.75 -1.22 -5.87
CA CYS A 154 2.74 -1.53 -7.31
C CYS A 154 1.77 -0.63 -8.08
N ILE A 155 0.55 -0.45 -7.54
CA ILE A 155 -0.49 0.40 -8.15
C ILE A 155 -0.04 1.86 -8.16
N PHE A 156 0.57 2.34 -7.06
CA PHE A 156 1.11 3.69 -6.98
C PHE A 156 2.15 3.95 -8.07
N ILE A 157 3.07 3.00 -8.30
CA ILE A 157 4.09 3.11 -9.36
C ILE A 157 3.46 3.08 -10.75
N GLY A 158 2.43 2.26 -10.97
CA GLY A 158 1.75 2.12 -12.25
C GLY A 158 0.97 3.37 -12.69
N GLY A 159 0.59 4.22 -11.75
CA GLY A 159 -0.18 5.43 -12.04
C GLY A 159 -1.64 5.15 -12.46
N SER A 160 -2.38 6.23 -12.76
CA SER A 160 -3.80 6.12 -13.10
C SER A 160 -4.05 5.34 -14.40
N VAL A 161 -3.09 5.31 -15.31
CA VAL A 161 -3.20 4.60 -16.60
C VAL A 161 -3.35 3.08 -16.46
N GLU A 162 -2.96 2.51 -15.32
CA GLU A 162 -3.08 1.09 -15.05
C GLU A 162 -4.20 0.74 -14.06
N LEU A 163 -4.97 1.73 -13.59
CA LEU A 163 -5.97 1.50 -12.53
C LEU A 163 -7.09 0.56 -12.92
N ASP A 164 -7.59 0.60 -14.16
CA ASP A 164 -8.76 -0.18 -14.59
C ASP A 164 -8.64 -1.67 -14.26
N ARG A 165 -7.45 -2.25 -14.45
CA ARG A 165 -7.21 -3.66 -14.14
C ARG A 165 -7.33 -3.98 -12.65
N TRP A 166 -6.93 -3.03 -11.79
CA TRP A 166 -6.95 -3.19 -10.34
C TRP A 166 -8.32 -2.88 -9.73
N LEU A 167 -9.03 -1.89 -10.31
CA LEU A 167 -10.37 -1.54 -9.87
C LEU A 167 -11.39 -2.66 -10.17
N SER A 168 -11.09 -3.50 -11.17
CA SER A 168 -11.90 -4.64 -11.58
C SER A 168 -11.52 -5.96 -10.92
N ASP A 169 -10.48 -5.96 -10.07
CA ASP A 169 -10.03 -7.16 -9.35
C ASP A 169 -11.09 -7.56 -8.31
N GLU A 170 -11.43 -8.85 -8.22
CA GLU A 170 -12.47 -9.36 -7.32
C GLU A 170 -11.91 -9.72 -5.93
N ASP A 171 -10.60 -9.90 -5.80
CA ASP A 171 -9.94 -10.34 -4.56
C ASP A 171 -9.53 -9.16 -3.66
N ILE A 172 -9.42 -7.95 -4.24
CA ILE A 172 -9.04 -6.73 -3.53
C ILE A 172 -10.00 -5.58 -3.81
N GLU A 173 -9.99 -4.59 -2.93
CA GLU A 173 -10.64 -3.29 -3.17
C GLU A 173 -9.57 -2.21 -3.16
N VAL A 174 -9.67 -1.28 -4.11
CA VAL A 174 -8.70 -0.21 -4.30
C VAL A 174 -9.38 1.15 -4.16
N ILE A 175 -8.71 2.07 -3.47
CA ILE A 175 -9.02 3.50 -3.48
C ILE A 175 -7.74 4.23 -3.88
N ALA A 176 -7.77 4.98 -4.97
CA ALA A 176 -6.63 5.76 -5.42
C ALA A 176 -7.02 7.24 -5.55
N ILE A 177 -6.10 8.13 -5.23
CA ILE A 177 -6.29 9.57 -5.30
C ILE A 177 -5.18 10.15 -6.16
N ASN A 178 -5.53 10.97 -7.15
CA ASN A 178 -4.55 11.65 -7.98
C ASN A 178 -4.23 13.07 -7.47
N GLU A 179 -3.25 13.70 -8.07
CA GLU A 179 -2.78 15.05 -7.75
C GLU A 179 -3.86 16.15 -7.86
N ASN A 180 -4.97 15.87 -8.58
CA ASN A 180 -6.10 16.79 -8.76
C ASN A 180 -7.26 16.51 -7.79
N GLY A 181 -7.08 15.61 -6.81
CA GLY A 181 -8.10 15.22 -5.85
C GLY A 181 -9.21 14.32 -6.42
N ILE A 182 -9.00 13.72 -7.60
CA ILE A 182 -9.93 12.73 -8.16
C ILE A 182 -9.74 11.42 -7.42
N VAL A 183 -10.85 10.84 -6.97
CA VAL A 183 -10.91 9.58 -6.23
C VAL A 183 -11.41 8.49 -7.17
N TYR A 184 -10.56 7.55 -7.48
CA TYR A 184 -10.86 6.30 -8.18
C TYR A 184 -11.11 5.21 -7.14
N CYS A 185 -12.08 4.35 -7.35
CA CYS A 185 -12.29 3.22 -6.42
C CYS A 185 -12.97 2.05 -7.11
N SER A 186 -12.73 0.84 -6.58
CA SER A 186 -13.49 -0.35 -6.97
C SER A 186 -14.99 -0.14 -6.71
N ASP A 187 -15.85 -0.64 -7.60
CA ASP A 187 -17.30 -0.49 -7.47
C ASP A 187 -17.85 -1.08 -6.16
N SER A 188 -17.24 -2.17 -5.69
CA SER A 188 -17.63 -2.86 -4.46
C SER A 188 -17.52 -2.00 -3.20
N ILE A 189 -16.56 -1.06 -3.14
CA ILE A 189 -16.35 -0.21 -1.97
C ILE A 189 -17.02 1.16 -2.08
N LYS A 190 -17.37 1.61 -3.29
CA LYS A 190 -17.83 2.98 -3.56
C LYS A 190 -18.94 3.47 -2.61
N SER A 191 -19.93 2.61 -2.36
CA SER A 191 -21.06 2.94 -1.47
C SER A 191 -20.70 3.05 0.02
N ARG A 192 -19.52 2.55 0.41
CA ARG A 192 -19.00 2.57 1.78
C ARG A 192 -18.02 3.71 2.06
N ILE A 193 -17.69 4.51 1.03
CA ILE A 193 -16.80 5.66 1.14
C ILE A 193 -17.59 6.92 1.48
N SER A 194 -17.05 7.70 2.41
CA SER A 194 -17.51 9.05 2.75
C SER A 194 -16.36 10.02 2.56
N ILE A 195 -16.49 10.94 1.62
CA ILE A 195 -15.52 12.02 1.39
C ILE A 195 -15.74 13.11 2.44
N SER A 196 -14.65 13.60 3.05
CA SER A 196 -14.68 14.55 4.17
C SER A 196 -14.39 16.00 3.77
N ASP A 197 -13.85 16.23 2.55
CA ASP A 197 -13.42 17.54 2.07
C ASP A 197 -13.79 17.70 0.59
N ASP A 198 -14.43 18.81 0.23
CA ASP A 198 -14.96 19.11 -1.12
C ASP A 198 -13.88 19.20 -2.21
N LYS A 199 -12.58 19.29 -1.84
CA LYS A 199 -11.48 19.23 -2.80
C LYS A 199 -11.31 17.85 -3.43
N PHE A 200 -11.89 16.82 -2.80
CA PHE A 200 -11.91 15.45 -3.33
C PHE A 200 -13.26 15.12 -3.95
N ARG A 201 -13.24 14.39 -5.05
CA ARG A 201 -14.47 13.94 -5.72
C ARG A 201 -14.22 12.63 -6.47
N PHE A 202 -15.24 11.82 -6.58
CA PHE A 202 -15.19 10.64 -7.45
C PHE A 202 -15.02 11.03 -8.91
N GLU A 203 -14.35 10.16 -9.66
CA GLU A 203 -14.32 10.22 -11.10
C GLU A 203 -15.74 10.15 -11.69
#